data_17653b36fee215c46c0abb4d4a29834e
#
_entry.id   17653b36fee215c46c0abb4d4a29834e
#
_cell.length_a   1.000
_cell.length_b   1.000
_cell.length_c   1.000
_cell.angle_alpha   90.00
_cell.angle_beta   90.00
_cell.angle_gamma   90.00
#
_symmetry.space_group_name_H-M   'P 1'
#
loop_
_entity.id
_entity.type
_entity.pdbx_description
1 polymer ?
#
loop_
_entity_poly.entity_id
_entity_poly.type
_entity_poly.pdbx_seq_one_letter_code
_entity_poly.pdbx_strand_id
1 'polypeptide(L)'
;MALFEVNQYDRAFYEDRIKDFLPDTFIDCHTHIWLDSQNHWGEKISRSGNTWPSMVAKDNSVEDLNETNRLLFPGKNVLSVLYGEPSTSIDLKQNNEYVAQCAEAHGFAALYLVHPAQSCESIERAFAKHNCFKG
;
A
#
# COMPACT_ATOMS: atom_id res chain seq x y z
N MET A 1 0.60 -4.28 -19.03
CA MET A 1 0.13 -2.97 -19.54
C MET A 1 0.44 -1.98 -18.44
N ALA A 2 0.98 -0.80 -18.73
CA ALA A 2 1.25 0.18 -17.68
C ALA A 2 -0.09 0.63 -17.04
N LEU A 3 -0.09 0.86 -15.71
CA LEU A 3 -1.28 1.30 -14.98
C LEU A 3 -1.80 2.66 -15.46
N PHE A 4 -0.88 3.53 -15.85
CA PHE A 4 -1.16 4.87 -16.36
C PHE A 4 -0.01 5.34 -17.25
N GLU A 5 -0.27 6.39 -18.03
CA GLU A 5 0.75 7.08 -18.82
C GLU A 5 1.26 8.30 -18.05
N VAL A 6 2.59 8.34 -17.86
CA VAL A 6 3.25 9.55 -17.35
C VAL A 6 3.31 10.56 -18.49
N ASN A 7 2.62 11.68 -18.34
CA ASN A 7 2.57 12.71 -19.37
C ASN A 7 3.91 13.49 -19.46
N GLN A 8 4.06 14.27 -20.54
CA GLN A 8 5.30 15.01 -20.80
C GLN A 8 5.61 16.07 -19.73
N TYR A 9 4.60 16.64 -19.08
CA TYR A 9 4.79 17.66 -18.05
C TYR A 9 5.31 17.03 -16.76
N ASP A 10 4.78 15.88 -16.36
CA ASP A 10 5.24 15.12 -15.18
C ASP A 10 6.69 14.68 -15.38
N ARG A 11 7.04 14.19 -16.58
CA ARG A 11 8.43 13.82 -16.90
C ARG A 11 9.37 15.00 -16.81
N ALA A 12 9.00 16.12 -17.44
CA ALA A 12 9.83 17.32 -17.41
C ALA A 12 10.01 17.81 -15.97
N PHE A 13 8.95 17.83 -15.18
CA PHE A 13 9.01 18.25 -13.79
C PHE A 13 9.89 17.30 -12.94
N TYR A 14 9.76 16.00 -13.15
CA TYR A 14 10.62 15.03 -12.47
C TYR A 14 12.11 15.27 -12.81
N GLU A 15 12.43 15.33 -14.09
CA GLU A 15 13.84 15.52 -14.55
C GLU A 15 14.41 16.85 -14.09
N ASP A 16 13.65 17.94 -14.15
CA ASP A 16 14.12 19.30 -13.88
C ASP A 16 14.15 19.64 -12.38
N ARG A 17 13.30 19.01 -11.56
CA ARG A 17 13.05 19.47 -10.19
C ARG A 17 13.18 18.41 -9.12
N ILE A 18 12.91 17.14 -9.43
CA ILE A 18 12.80 16.10 -8.42
C ILE A 18 13.99 15.14 -8.44
N LYS A 19 14.42 14.73 -9.61
CA LYS A 19 15.39 13.65 -9.79
C LYS A 19 16.70 13.86 -9.02
N ASP A 20 17.26 15.06 -9.12
CA ASP A 20 18.52 15.40 -8.45
C ASP A 20 18.33 15.78 -6.98
N PHE A 21 17.11 16.12 -6.58
CA PHE A 21 16.75 16.40 -5.19
C PHE A 21 16.59 15.11 -4.38
N LEU A 22 16.00 14.07 -4.96
CA LEU A 22 15.82 12.79 -4.29
C LEU A 22 17.12 11.97 -4.29
N PRO A 23 17.48 11.34 -3.17
CA PRO A 23 18.57 10.36 -3.15
C PRO A 23 18.26 9.17 -4.06
N ASP A 24 19.27 8.36 -4.41
CA ASP A 24 19.08 7.17 -5.24
C ASP A 24 18.18 6.12 -4.59
N THR A 25 18.16 6.10 -3.25
CA THR A 25 17.23 5.27 -2.47
C THR A 25 16.53 6.15 -1.44
N PHE A 26 15.21 6.08 -1.38
CA PHE A 26 14.40 6.78 -0.38
C PHE A 26 13.23 5.92 0.10
N ILE A 27 12.60 6.34 1.19
CA ILE A 27 11.48 5.63 1.79
C ILE A 27 10.19 6.42 1.52
N ASP A 28 9.21 5.75 0.92
CA ASP A 28 7.82 6.19 0.94
C ASP A 28 7.13 5.60 2.17
N CYS A 29 6.80 6.45 3.13
CA CYS A 29 6.26 6.04 4.42
C CYS A 29 4.72 5.96 4.44
N HIS A 30 4.02 6.14 3.31
CA HIS A 30 2.57 6.17 3.26
C HIS A 30 2.01 5.43 2.04
N THR A 31 2.11 4.09 2.04
CA THR A 31 1.69 3.27 0.92
C THR A 31 0.66 2.22 1.31
N HIS A 32 -0.53 2.31 0.73
CA HIS A 32 -1.59 1.33 0.90
C HIS A 32 -1.57 0.28 -0.20
N ILE A 33 -1.82 -0.98 0.16
CA ILE A 33 -2.05 -2.07 -0.79
C ILE A 33 -3.29 -2.87 -0.40
N TRP A 34 -4.06 -3.30 -1.40
CA TRP A 34 -5.27 -4.10 -1.22
C TRP A 34 -5.61 -4.92 -2.46
N LEU A 35 -6.47 -5.92 -2.28
CA LEU A 35 -7.07 -6.71 -3.35
C LEU A 35 -8.60 -6.66 -3.24
N ASP A 36 -9.30 -6.55 -4.36
CA ASP A 36 -10.77 -6.56 -4.41
C ASP A 36 -11.37 -7.81 -3.76
N SER A 37 -10.67 -8.94 -3.88
CA SER A 37 -11.05 -10.20 -3.25
C SER A 37 -11.10 -10.18 -1.72
N GLN A 38 -10.51 -9.17 -1.09
CA GLN A 38 -10.52 -8.96 0.36
C GLN A 38 -11.70 -8.11 0.84
N ASN A 39 -12.49 -7.59 -0.10
CA ASN A 39 -13.65 -6.77 0.18
C ASN A 39 -14.94 -7.61 0.30
N HIS A 40 -15.73 -7.33 1.31
CA HIS A 40 -17.05 -7.89 1.50
C HIS A 40 -18.13 -7.00 0.87
N TRP A 41 -18.25 -7.04 -0.46
CA TRP A 41 -19.18 -6.20 -1.24
C TRP A 41 -20.67 -6.63 -1.11
N GLY A 42 -21.13 -7.16 0.01
CA GLY A 42 -22.45 -7.74 0.10
C GLY A 42 -23.44 -7.02 1.03
N GLU A 43 -23.01 -6.17 1.91
CA GLU A 43 -23.87 -5.51 2.87
C GLU A 43 -23.77 -3.99 2.74
N LYS A 44 -24.89 -3.29 3.03
CA LYS A 44 -25.03 -1.83 2.89
C LYS A 44 -23.83 -1.08 3.49
N ILE A 45 -22.83 -0.87 2.68
CA ILE A 45 -21.67 -0.05 3.04
C ILE A 45 -22.20 1.37 3.17
N SER A 46 -22.20 1.87 4.39
CA SER A 46 -22.38 3.29 4.63
C SER A 46 -21.27 4.02 3.86
N ARG A 47 -21.62 4.73 2.80
CA ARG A 47 -20.68 5.52 1.98
C ARG A 47 -20.14 6.74 2.74
N SER A 48 -19.96 6.63 4.03
CA SER A 48 -19.49 7.73 4.87
C SER A 48 -17.95 7.83 4.96
N GLY A 49 -17.22 7.16 4.06
CA GLY A 49 -15.76 7.19 4.03
C GLY A 49 -15.22 7.59 2.65
N ASN A 50 -13.93 7.80 2.57
CA ASN A 50 -13.21 8.01 1.31
C ASN A 50 -13.21 6.73 0.48
N THR A 51 -14.18 6.60 -0.41
CA THR A 51 -14.33 5.42 -1.30
C THR A 51 -13.73 5.64 -2.69
N TRP A 52 -13.19 6.84 -2.97
CA TRP A 52 -12.66 7.16 -4.29
C TRP A 52 -11.47 6.26 -4.71
N PRO A 53 -10.56 5.79 -3.81
CA PRO A 53 -9.47 4.92 -4.26
C PRO A 53 -10.00 3.62 -4.87
N SER A 54 -10.93 2.94 -4.21
CA SER A 54 -11.55 1.71 -4.72
C SER A 54 -12.47 1.93 -5.94
N MET A 55 -12.89 3.17 -6.19
CA MET A 55 -13.59 3.53 -7.43
C MET A 55 -12.65 3.67 -8.62
N VAL A 56 -11.39 3.98 -8.37
CA VAL A 56 -10.34 4.14 -9.40
C VAL A 56 -9.59 2.82 -9.64
N ALA A 57 -9.26 2.13 -8.56
CA ALA A 57 -8.54 0.86 -8.61
C ALA A 57 -9.24 -0.18 -7.71
N LYS A 58 -9.74 -1.26 -8.31
CA LYS A 58 -10.30 -2.39 -7.56
C LYS A 58 -9.22 -3.11 -6.77
N ASP A 59 -8.10 -3.38 -7.44
CA ASP A 59 -6.87 -3.86 -6.82
C ASP A 59 -5.86 -2.71 -6.79
N ASN A 60 -5.06 -2.66 -5.74
CA ASN A 60 -3.82 -1.93 -5.68
C ASN A 60 -2.78 -2.88 -5.05
N SER A 61 -2.32 -3.79 -5.88
CA SER A 61 -1.38 -4.82 -5.47
C SER A 61 0.02 -4.28 -5.22
N VAL A 62 0.89 -5.08 -4.61
CA VAL A 62 2.31 -4.69 -4.46
C VAL A 62 3.01 -4.56 -5.81
N GLU A 63 2.59 -5.33 -6.82
CA GLU A 63 3.07 -5.23 -8.19
C GLU A 63 2.66 -3.89 -8.82
N ASP A 64 1.41 -3.47 -8.62
CA ASP A 64 0.90 -2.17 -9.07
C ASP A 64 1.65 -1.01 -8.39
N LEU A 65 1.91 -1.13 -7.08
CA LEU A 65 2.72 -0.16 -6.35
C LEU A 65 4.14 -0.06 -6.91
N ASN A 66 4.79 -1.20 -7.14
CA ASN A 66 6.14 -1.23 -7.69
C ASN A 66 6.19 -0.64 -9.11
N GLU A 67 5.18 -0.92 -9.95
CA GLU A 67 5.08 -0.30 -11.27
C GLU A 67 4.85 1.21 -11.17
N THR A 68 3.99 1.65 -10.26
CA THR A 68 3.75 3.08 -9.98
C THR A 68 5.06 3.78 -9.61
N ASN A 69 5.83 3.22 -8.67
CA ASN A 69 7.12 3.76 -8.26
C ASN A 69 8.10 3.84 -9.43
N ARG A 70 8.16 2.80 -10.27
CA ARG A 70 9.01 2.78 -11.47
C ARG A 70 8.62 3.84 -12.50
N LEU A 71 7.32 4.10 -12.64
CA LEU A 71 6.80 5.10 -13.59
C LEU A 71 7.02 6.54 -13.09
N LEU A 72 6.84 6.78 -11.80
CA LEU A 72 6.94 8.13 -11.21
C LEU A 72 8.37 8.52 -10.88
N PHE A 73 9.22 7.55 -10.50
CA PHE A 73 10.59 7.79 -10.04
C PHE A 73 11.61 6.95 -10.84
N PRO A 74 11.67 7.13 -12.17
CA PRO A 74 12.58 6.33 -13.00
C PRO A 74 14.03 6.49 -12.55
N GLY A 75 14.71 5.34 -12.36
CA GLY A 75 16.10 5.30 -11.90
C GLY A 75 16.30 5.43 -10.39
N LYS A 76 15.23 5.53 -9.60
CA LYS A 76 15.31 5.54 -8.13
C LYS A 76 14.86 4.20 -7.55
N ASN A 77 15.41 3.88 -6.37
CA ASN A 77 14.99 2.75 -5.55
C ASN A 77 14.07 3.24 -4.44
N VAL A 78 12.77 2.92 -4.53
CA VAL A 78 11.76 3.32 -3.54
C VAL A 78 11.51 2.16 -2.60
N LEU A 79 11.81 2.34 -1.32
CA LEU A 79 11.44 1.42 -0.25
C LEU A 79 10.11 1.86 0.34
N SER A 80 9.14 0.97 0.37
CA SER A 80 7.80 1.32 0.84
C SER A 80 7.55 0.85 2.27
N VAL A 81 6.81 1.65 3.05
CA VAL A 81 6.19 1.20 4.29
C VAL A 81 4.74 0.86 3.96
N LEU A 82 4.45 -0.44 3.92
CA LEU A 82 3.17 -0.97 3.47
C LEU A 82 2.15 -1.03 4.60
N TYR A 83 0.90 -0.74 4.29
CA TYR A 83 -0.24 -1.08 5.13
C TYR A 83 -1.51 -1.23 4.30
N GLY A 84 -2.52 -1.84 4.90
CA GLY A 84 -3.76 -2.18 4.22
C GLY A 84 -4.69 -0.99 4.00
N GLU A 85 -5.84 -1.26 3.39
CA GLU A 85 -6.90 -0.27 3.23
C GLU A 85 -7.71 -0.17 4.54
N PRO A 86 -7.82 1.02 5.17
CA PRO A 86 -8.60 1.22 6.39
C PRO A 86 -10.09 1.38 6.06
N SER A 87 -10.69 0.36 5.43
CA SER A 87 -12.11 0.33 5.06
C SER A 87 -12.88 -0.63 5.95
N THR A 88 -14.13 -0.28 6.25
CA THR A 88 -15.05 -1.16 6.98
C THR A 88 -15.55 -2.34 6.15
N SER A 89 -15.33 -2.31 4.84
CA SER A 89 -15.71 -3.39 3.92
C SER A 89 -14.63 -4.44 3.72
N ILE A 90 -13.41 -4.19 4.19
CA ILE A 90 -12.30 -5.12 3.99
C ILE A 90 -12.20 -6.14 5.13
N ASP A 91 -11.83 -7.38 4.80
CA ASP A 91 -11.37 -8.34 5.80
C ASP A 91 -9.99 -7.90 6.30
N LEU A 92 -9.98 -7.19 7.43
CA LEU A 92 -8.76 -6.61 7.99
C LEU A 92 -7.69 -7.67 8.32
N LYS A 93 -8.10 -8.86 8.77
CA LYS A 93 -7.15 -9.94 9.06
C LYS A 93 -6.49 -10.45 7.78
N GLN A 94 -7.28 -10.67 6.74
CA GLN A 94 -6.78 -11.14 5.46
C GLN A 94 -5.92 -10.07 4.78
N ASN A 95 -6.30 -8.81 4.88
CA ASN A 95 -5.53 -7.71 4.32
C ASN A 95 -4.19 -7.49 5.07
N ASN A 96 -4.17 -7.54 6.40
CA ASN A 96 -2.91 -7.48 7.16
C ASN A 96 -1.97 -8.66 6.85
N GLU A 97 -2.51 -9.86 6.66
CA GLU A 97 -1.72 -11.02 6.26
C GLU A 97 -1.11 -10.85 4.85
N TYR A 98 -1.90 -10.33 3.90
CA TYR A 98 -1.42 -9.99 2.56
C TYR A 98 -0.31 -8.93 2.60
N VAL A 99 -0.51 -7.86 3.38
CA VAL A 99 0.50 -6.81 3.57
C VAL A 99 1.81 -7.38 4.12
N ALA A 100 1.72 -8.25 5.13
CA ALA A 100 2.90 -8.88 5.71
C ALA A 100 3.66 -9.75 4.71
N GLN A 101 2.95 -10.60 3.95
CA GLN A 101 3.56 -11.45 2.92
C GLN A 101 4.25 -10.62 1.83
N CYS A 102 3.61 -9.53 1.37
CA CYS A 102 4.20 -8.62 0.39
C CYS A 102 5.44 -7.92 0.95
N ALA A 103 5.37 -7.42 2.19
CA ALA A 103 6.50 -6.74 2.82
C ALA A 103 7.70 -7.67 2.99
N GLU A 104 7.48 -8.91 3.44
CA GLU A 104 8.54 -9.91 3.60
C GLU A 104 9.15 -10.31 2.25
N ALA A 105 8.33 -10.50 1.21
CA ALA A 105 8.80 -10.88 -0.12
C ALA A 105 9.64 -9.77 -0.80
N HIS A 106 9.35 -8.50 -0.54
CA HIS A 106 10.02 -7.37 -1.17
C HIS A 106 11.03 -6.65 -0.27
N GLY A 107 11.21 -7.10 0.98
CA GLY A 107 12.11 -6.45 1.94
C GLY A 107 11.62 -5.08 2.42
N PHE A 108 10.31 -4.86 2.42
CA PHE A 108 9.67 -3.65 2.89
C PHE A 108 9.33 -3.73 4.39
N ALA A 109 9.14 -2.58 5.01
CA ALA A 109 8.50 -2.50 6.33
C ALA A 109 6.98 -2.48 6.16
N ALA A 110 6.25 -2.84 7.23
CA ALA A 110 4.80 -2.79 7.25
C ALA A 110 4.26 -2.19 8.54
N LEU A 111 3.07 -1.62 8.47
CA LEU A 111 2.26 -1.22 9.62
C LEU A 111 1.04 -2.15 9.71
N TYR A 112 0.70 -2.54 10.93
CA TYR A 112 -0.44 -3.40 11.20
C TYR A 112 -1.68 -2.57 11.47
N LEU A 113 -2.72 -2.71 10.66
CA LEU A 113 -4.00 -2.04 10.92
C LEU A 113 -4.74 -2.76 12.05
N VAL A 114 -5.12 -2.00 13.06
CA VAL A 114 -5.87 -2.51 14.22
C VAL A 114 -7.33 -2.06 14.18
N HIS A 115 -8.20 -2.89 14.75
CA HIS A 115 -9.59 -2.55 15.01
C HIS A 115 -9.87 -2.64 16.50
N PRO A 116 -10.67 -1.74 17.09
CA PRO A 116 -10.94 -1.72 18.54
C PRO A 116 -11.51 -3.03 19.13
N ALA A 117 -12.10 -3.88 18.30
CA ALA A 117 -12.60 -5.20 18.71
C ALA A 117 -11.52 -6.30 18.75
N GLN A 118 -10.31 -6.03 18.31
CA GLN A 118 -9.21 -7.01 18.38
C GLN A 118 -8.66 -7.11 19.80
N SER A 119 -8.33 -8.34 20.23
CA SER A 119 -7.64 -8.53 21.49
C SER A 119 -6.15 -8.23 21.37
N CYS A 120 -5.53 -7.76 22.47
CA CYS A 120 -4.08 -7.53 22.53
C CYS A 120 -3.30 -8.79 22.14
N GLU A 121 -3.74 -9.97 22.61
CA GLU A 121 -3.12 -11.25 22.25
C GLU A 121 -3.13 -11.56 20.76
N SER A 122 -4.17 -11.13 20.03
CA SER A 122 -4.23 -11.34 18.57
C SER A 122 -3.23 -10.43 17.85
N ILE A 123 -3.05 -9.22 18.33
CA ILE A 123 -2.09 -8.26 17.82
C ILE A 123 -0.66 -8.76 18.11
N GLU A 124 -0.37 -9.13 19.34
CA GLU A 124 0.93 -9.68 19.74
C GLU A 124 1.32 -10.90 18.90
N ARG A 125 0.37 -11.81 18.61
CA ARG A 125 0.61 -12.96 17.73
C ARG A 125 0.98 -12.55 16.33
N ALA A 126 0.35 -11.51 15.78
CA ALA A 126 0.67 -11.02 14.44
C ALA A 126 2.11 -10.48 14.38
N PHE A 127 2.53 -9.69 15.37
CA PHE A 127 3.90 -9.18 15.47
C PHE A 127 4.93 -10.28 15.74
N ALA A 128 4.57 -11.31 16.50
CA ALA A 128 5.44 -12.47 16.71
C ALA A 128 5.62 -13.33 15.44
N LYS A 129 4.58 -13.35 14.58
CA LYS A 129 4.60 -14.10 13.33
C LYS A 129 5.36 -13.39 12.21
N HIS A 130 5.24 -12.08 12.10
CA HIS A 130 5.72 -11.28 10.98
C HIS A 130 6.68 -10.18 11.46
N ASN A 131 7.96 -10.34 11.16
CA ASN A 131 9.01 -9.39 11.53
C ASN A 131 8.98 -8.08 10.73
N CYS A 132 8.20 -8.01 9.66
CA CYS A 132 8.04 -6.82 8.83
C CYS A 132 7.23 -5.72 9.52
N PHE A 133 6.35 -6.05 10.47
CA PHE A 133 5.56 -5.06 11.20
C PHE A 133 6.46 -4.23 12.14
N LYS A 134 6.36 -2.89 11.99
CA LYS A 134 7.13 -1.90 12.77
C LYS A 134 6.24 -0.98 13.62
N GLY A 135 4.93 -1.08 13.44
CA GLY A 135 3.92 -0.35 14.18
C GLY A 135 2.52 -0.83 13.86
#